data_22e257fe1249157aa0f6c38d8f6d6c89
#
_entry.id   22e257fe1249157aa0f6c38d8f6d6c89
#
_cell.length_a   1.000
_cell.length_b   1.000
_cell.length_c   1.000
_cell.angle_alpha   90.00
_cell.angle_beta   90.00
_cell.angle_gamma   90.00
#
_symmetry.space_group_name_H-M   'P 1'
#
loop_
_entity.id
_entity.type
_entity.pdbx_description
1 polymer ?
#
loop_
_entity_poly.entity_id
_entity_poly.type
_entity_poly.pdbx_seq_one_letter_code
_entity_poly.pdbx_strand_id
1 'polypeptide(L)'
;MENQSEYRKLMWEKSRELVDKISNVVDIEKIILLGSFTTNKERPADVDFIVMVKTKDTEDWSTDIQFVPSNKFGDETIEDAKKWMEEKYGKDNYEVIELDINEIKNNG
;
A
#
# COMPACT_ATOMS: atom_id res chain seq x y z
N MET A 1 3.90 -21.45 -2.11
CA MET A 1 5.18 -20.96 -1.58
C MET A 1 5.98 -22.07 -0.87
N GLU A 2 6.13 -23.16 -1.57
CA GLU A 2 6.95 -24.28 -1.12
C GLU A 2 8.43 -23.93 -1.31
N ASN A 3 9.31 -24.62 -0.60
CA ASN A 3 10.76 -24.47 -0.71
C ASN A 3 11.32 -23.10 -0.35
N GLN A 4 10.70 -22.43 0.61
CA GLN A 4 11.20 -21.14 1.08
C GLN A 4 12.44 -21.31 1.96
N SER A 5 13.44 -20.44 1.74
CA SER A 5 14.59 -20.33 2.63
C SER A 5 14.15 -19.74 3.97
N GLU A 6 15.03 -19.81 4.98
CA GLU A 6 14.76 -19.18 6.28
C GLU A 6 14.54 -17.68 6.13
N TYR A 7 15.27 -17.04 5.23
CA TYR A 7 15.12 -15.62 4.91
C TYR A 7 13.69 -15.32 4.42
N ARG A 8 13.20 -16.10 3.46
CA ARG A 8 11.86 -15.91 2.88
C ARG A 8 10.76 -16.19 3.91
N LYS A 9 10.95 -17.19 4.76
CA LYS A 9 10.00 -17.51 5.83
C LYS A 9 9.86 -16.36 6.80
N LEU A 10 10.99 -15.75 7.19
CA LEU A 10 10.97 -14.59 8.09
C LEU A 10 10.28 -13.39 7.45
N MET A 11 10.56 -13.13 6.17
CA MET A 11 9.89 -12.07 5.42
C MET A 11 8.38 -12.27 5.43
N TRP A 12 7.94 -13.47 5.16
CA TRP A 12 6.52 -13.80 5.12
C TRP A 12 5.85 -13.61 6.47
N GLU A 13 6.46 -14.12 7.53
CA GLU A 13 5.91 -13.98 8.89
C GLU A 13 5.75 -12.51 9.29
N LYS A 14 6.77 -11.70 9.03
CA LYS A 14 6.71 -10.28 9.37
C LYS A 14 5.68 -9.51 8.55
N SER A 15 5.60 -9.82 7.28
CA SER A 15 4.65 -9.19 6.37
C SER A 15 3.21 -9.59 6.74
N ARG A 16 2.99 -10.85 7.05
CA ARG A 16 1.68 -11.36 7.45
C ARG A 16 1.21 -10.73 8.76
N GLU A 17 2.12 -10.54 9.72
CA GLU A 17 1.82 -9.86 10.98
C GLU A 17 1.33 -8.43 10.74
N LEU A 18 1.98 -7.72 9.81
CA LEU A 18 1.58 -6.35 9.47
C LEU A 18 0.20 -6.32 8.84
N VAL A 19 -0.06 -7.22 7.90
CA VAL A 19 -1.38 -7.32 7.25
C VAL A 19 -2.46 -7.65 8.28
N ASP A 20 -2.15 -8.53 9.24
CA ASP A 20 -3.07 -8.87 10.32
C ASP A 20 -3.41 -7.64 11.17
N LYS A 21 -2.42 -6.82 11.50
CA LYS A 21 -2.64 -5.57 12.23
C LYS A 21 -3.53 -4.60 11.46
N ILE A 22 -3.31 -4.49 10.15
CA ILE A 22 -4.14 -3.65 9.29
C ILE A 22 -5.57 -4.17 9.29
N SER A 23 -5.78 -5.48 9.24
CA SER A 23 -7.11 -6.08 9.23
C SER A 23 -7.91 -5.82 10.51
N ASN A 24 -7.24 -5.50 11.61
CA ASN A 24 -7.90 -5.14 12.86
C ASN A 24 -8.36 -3.68 12.90
N VAL A 25 -7.92 -2.87 11.95
CA VAL A 25 -8.23 -1.45 11.90
C VAL A 25 -9.19 -1.12 10.76
N VAL A 26 -9.02 -1.79 9.62
CA VAL A 26 -9.85 -1.56 8.43
C VAL A 26 -10.48 -2.87 7.98
N ASP A 27 -11.61 -2.77 7.29
CA ASP A 27 -12.33 -3.91 6.75
C ASP A 27 -11.71 -4.28 5.40
N ILE A 28 -10.95 -5.37 5.38
CA ILE A 28 -10.26 -5.83 4.17
C ILE A 28 -11.18 -6.75 3.37
N GLU A 29 -11.36 -6.43 2.10
CA GLU A 29 -12.12 -7.25 1.18
C GLU A 29 -11.24 -8.27 0.47
N LYS A 30 -10.04 -7.86 0.05
CA LYS A 30 -9.16 -8.72 -0.75
C LYS A 30 -7.70 -8.34 -0.52
N ILE A 31 -6.83 -9.33 -0.52
CA ILE A 31 -5.39 -9.14 -0.44
C ILE A 31 -4.75 -9.86 -1.62
N ILE A 32 -3.93 -9.15 -2.38
CA ILE A 32 -3.19 -9.71 -3.51
C ILE A 32 -1.71 -9.66 -3.20
N LEU A 33 -1.04 -10.80 -3.30
CA LEU A 33 0.42 -10.90 -3.19
C LEU A 33 1.00 -10.88 -4.59
N LEU A 34 2.00 -10.05 -4.83
CA LEU A 34 2.63 -9.93 -6.14
C LEU A 34 4.12 -9.58 -5.98
N GLY A 35 4.80 -9.39 -7.10
CA GLY A 35 6.18 -8.93 -7.10
C GLY A 35 7.21 -10.03 -6.95
N SER A 36 8.45 -9.65 -6.65
CA SER A 36 9.59 -10.56 -6.64
C SER A 36 9.48 -11.69 -5.62
N PHE A 37 8.75 -11.48 -4.53
CA PHE A 37 8.55 -12.53 -3.52
C PHE A 37 7.77 -13.73 -4.08
N THR A 38 6.97 -13.54 -5.12
CA THR A 38 6.21 -14.64 -5.74
C THR A 38 7.04 -15.44 -6.76
N THR A 39 8.29 -15.05 -6.98
CA THR A 39 9.20 -15.70 -7.94
C THR A 39 10.17 -16.64 -7.24
N ASN A 40 11.10 -17.22 -8.02
CA ASN A 40 12.14 -18.09 -7.48
C ASN A 40 13.35 -17.34 -6.92
N LYS A 41 13.29 -16.02 -6.86
CA LYS A 41 14.38 -15.20 -6.35
C LYS A 41 14.68 -15.61 -4.91
N GLU A 42 15.96 -15.94 -4.63
CA GLU A 42 16.38 -16.43 -3.31
C GLU A 42 16.25 -15.37 -2.23
N ARG A 43 16.63 -14.14 -2.56
CA ARG A 43 16.54 -13.01 -1.63
C ARG A 43 15.77 -11.85 -2.25
N PRO A 44 14.44 -11.96 -2.30
CA PRO A 44 13.65 -10.82 -2.77
C PRO A 44 13.82 -9.63 -1.82
N ALA A 45 13.76 -8.44 -2.38
CA ALA A 45 13.91 -7.21 -1.58
C ALA A 45 12.64 -6.83 -0.83
N ASP A 46 11.49 -7.20 -1.38
CA ASP A 46 10.19 -6.75 -0.87
C ASP A 46 9.17 -7.88 -0.86
N VAL A 47 8.18 -7.72 0.00
CA VAL A 47 6.92 -8.48 -0.08
C VAL A 47 5.86 -7.45 -0.42
N ASP A 48 5.30 -7.54 -1.63
CA ASP A 48 4.35 -6.55 -2.14
C ASP A 48 2.92 -7.05 -2.03
N PHE A 49 2.08 -6.26 -1.39
CA PHE A 49 0.65 -6.53 -1.28
C PHE A 49 -0.16 -5.40 -1.87
N ILE A 50 -1.26 -5.76 -2.51
CA ILE A 50 -2.34 -4.82 -2.77
C ILE A 50 -3.44 -5.19 -1.79
N VAL A 51 -3.81 -4.26 -0.93
CA VAL A 51 -4.85 -4.48 0.08
C VAL A 51 -6.07 -3.66 -0.32
N MET A 52 -7.13 -4.37 -0.71
CA MET A 52 -8.39 -3.73 -1.09
C MET A 52 -9.27 -3.63 0.15
N VAL A 53 -9.60 -2.42 0.54
CA VAL A 53 -10.40 -2.16 1.73
C VAL A 53 -11.82 -1.73 1.35
N LYS A 54 -12.77 -2.07 2.21
CA LYS A 54 -14.15 -1.60 2.03
C LYS A 54 -14.24 -0.17 2.52
N THR A 55 -14.75 0.70 1.69
CA THR A 55 -14.93 2.10 2.01
C THR A 55 -16.40 2.46 1.92
N LYS A 56 -16.74 3.65 2.41
CA LYS A 56 -18.11 4.16 2.29
C LYS A 56 -18.27 4.77 0.90
N ASP A 57 -18.87 4.03 0.02
CA ASP A 57 -19.10 4.46 -1.34
C ASP A 57 -20.48 5.04 -1.52
N THR A 58 -20.62 5.92 -2.48
CA THR A 58 -21.89 6.44 -2.93
C THR A 58 -22.09 6.05 -4.40
N GLU A 59 -23.21 6.42 -5.00
CA GLU A 59 -23.44 6.15 -6.42
C GLU A 59 -22.50 6.98 -7.31
N ASP A 60 -22.01 8.11 -6.79
CA ASP A 60 -21.25 9.07 -7.58
C ASP A 60 -19.75 9.06 -7.36
N TRP A 61 -19.30 8.57 -6.20
CA TRP A 61 -17.87 8.58 -5.87
C TRP A 61 -17.53 7.52 -4.83
N SER A 62 -16.22 7.21 -4.74
CA SER A 62 -15.67 6.30 -3.74
C SER A 62 -14.43 6.89 -3.10
N THR A 63 -14.01 6.33 -1.98
CA THR A 63 -12.75 6.65 -1.32
C THR A 63 -11.77 5.52 -1.58
N ASP A 64 -10.63 5.83 -2.20
CA ASP A 64 -9.60 4.84 -2.50
C ASP A 64 -8.41 5.04 -1.56
N ILE A 65 -8.00 3.94 -0.92
CA ILE A 65 -6.89 3.97 0.04
C ILE A 65 -5.85 2.93 -0.37
N GLN A 66 -4.59 3.36 -0.42
CA GLN A 66 -3.48 2.48 -0.72
C GLN A 66 -2.48 2.52 0.43
N PHE A 67 -2.05 1.36 0.91
CA PHE A 67 -1.04 1.25 1.96
C PHE A 67 0.32 1.02 1.33
N VAL A 68 1.30 1.85 1.70
CA VAL A 68 2.68 1.71 1.24
C VAL A 68 3.62 1.76 2.44
N PRO A 69 4.81 1.15 2.36
CA PRO A 69 5.74 1.19 3.48
C PRO A 69 6.35 2.58 3.65
N SER A 70 6.71 2.89 4.89
CA SER A 70 7.39 4.15 5.21
C SER A 70 8.89 4.00 4.99
N ASN A 71 9.27 3.96 3.73
CA ASN A 71 10.67 3.82 3.32
C ASN A 71 10.82 4.37 1.90
N LYS A 72 11.99 4.11 1.29
CA LYS A 72 12.29 4.55 -0.08
C LYS A 72 11.22 4.12 -1.09
N PHE A 73 10.70 2.90 -0.96
CA PHE A 73 9.70 2.38 -1.89
C PHE A 73 8.37 3.12 -1.77
N GLY A 74 7.98 3.47 -0.55
CA GLY A 74 6.80 4.30 -0.32
C GLY A 74 6.97 5.68 -0.92
N ASP A 75 8.15 6.27 -0.74
CA ASP A 75 8.49 7.58 -1.32
C ASP A 75 8.42 7.54 -2.86
N GLU A 76 8.96 6.49 -3.47
CA GLU A 76 8.91 6.30 -4.92
C GLU A 76 7.46 6.16 -5.43
N THR A 77 6.62 5.47 -4.68
CA THR A 77 5.21 5.32 -5.02
C THR A 77 4.52 6.68 -5.02
N ILE A 78 4.81 7.53 -4.05
CA ILE A 78 4.26 8.89 -3.99
C ILE A 78 4.76 9.73 -5.17
N GLU A 79 6.05 9.65 -5.50
CA GLU A 79 6.60 10.39 -6.63
C GLU A 79 5.99 9.93 -7.97
N ASP A 80 5.78 8.63 -8.13
CA ASP A 80 5.14 8.09 -9.32
C ASP A 80 3.69 8.56 -9.44
N ALA A 81 2.98 8.65 -8.33
CA ALA A 81 1.61 9.18 -8.29
C ALA A 81 1.59 10.66 -8.73
N LYS A 82 2.56 11.44 -8.28
CA LYS A 82 2.68 12.85 -8.69
C LYS A 82 2.89 12.99 -10.19
N LYS A 83 3.77 12.15 -10.76
CA LYS A 83 4.02 12.13 -12.20
C LYS A 83 2.77 11.78 -12.99
N TRP A 84 2.03 10.78 -12.51
CA TRP A 84 0.79 10.37 -13.14
C TRP A 84 -0.24 11.51 -13.13
N MET A 85 -0.35 12.23 -12.02
CA MET A 85 -1.24 13.39 -11.90
C MET A 85 -0.86 14.49 -12.87
N GLU A 86 0.44 14.77 -13.00
CA GLU A 86 0.94 15.78 -13.93
C GLU A 86 0.62 15.42 -15.38
N GLU A 87 0.80 14.16 -15.75
CA GLU A 87 0.49 13.69 -17.11
C GLU A 87 -1.01 13.77 -17.40
N LYS A 88 -1.84 13.46 -16.43
CA LYS A 88 -3.30 13.42 -16.62
C LYS A 88 -3.95 14.80 -16.61
N TYR A 89 -3.54 15.67 -15.70
CA TYR A 89 -4.22 16.93 -15.46
C TYR A 89 -3.43 18.17 -15.89
N GLY A 90 -2.12 18.05 -16.12
CA GLY A 90 -1.25 19.17 -16.42
C GLY A 90 -0.61 19.74 -15.16
N LYS A 91 0.58 20.30 -15.33
CA LYS A 91 1.47 20.71 -14.24
C LYS A 91 0.84 21.60 -13.18
N ASP A 92 0.00 22.55 -13.58
CA ASP A 92 -0.54 23.54 -12.66
C ASP A 92 -2.01 23.28 -12.28
N ASN A 93 -2.53 22.12 -12.61
CA ASN A 93 -3.95 21.79 -12.45
C ASN A 93 -4.25 20.72 -11.41
N TYR A 94 -3.28 20.39 -10.55
CA TYR A 94 -3.47 19.43 -9.48
C TYR A 94 -2.67 19.83 -8.25
N GLU A 95 -3.00 19.24 -7.11
CA GLU A 95 -2.23 19.38 -5.88
C GLU A 95 -2.04 17.98 -5.28
N VAL A 96 -0.90 17.80 -4.62
CA VAL A 96 -0.65 16.62 -3.77
C VAL A 96 -0.46 17.18 -2.36
N ILE A 97 -1.38 16.85 -1.48
CA ILE A 97 -1.47 17.45 -0.15
C ILE A 97 -1.10 16.43 0.92
N GLU A 98 -0.10 16.77 1.74
CA GLU A 98 0.23 15.99 2.92
C GLU A 98 -0.63 16.48 4.08
N LEU A 99 -1.40 15.56 4.67
CA LEU A 99 -2.29 15.89 5.79
C LEU A 99 -1.60 15.60 7.12
N ASP A 100 -1.87 16.43 8.12
CA ASP A 100 -1.37 16.22 9.47
C ASP A 100 -2.24 15.16 10.15
N ILE A 101 -1.60 14.08 10.60
CA ILE A 101 -2.28 12.97 11.29
C ILE A 101 -3.06 13.47 12.50
N ASN A 102 -2.49 14.42 13.25
CA ASN A 102 -3.13 14.95 14.45
C ASN A 102 -4.41 15.72 14.13
N GLU A 103 -4.43 16.44 13.02
CA GLU A 103 -5.63 17.14 12.56
C GLU A 103 -6.75 16.16 12.21
N ILE A 104 -6.39 15.07 11.52
CA ILE A 104 -7.36 14.04 11.13
C ILE A 104 -7.93 13.36 12.38
N LYS A 105 -7.09 12.99 13.33
CA LYS A 105 -7.51 12.32 14.57
C LYS A 105 -8.40 13.21 15.44
N ASN A 106 -8.09 14.49 15.50
CA ASN A 106 -8.84 15.43 16.33
C ASN A 106 -10.21 15.79 15.75
N ASN A 107 -10.37 15.62 14.44
CA ASN A 107 -11.62 15.92 13.73
C ASN A 107 -12.54 14.70 13.61
N GLY A 108 -12.05 13.56 14.05
CA GLY A 108 -12.84 12.32 14.04
C GLY A 108 -13.47 12.06 15.39
#